data_e630caefc9d3b4a17ac6601e157bb76c
#
_entry.id   e630caefc9d3b4a17ac6601e157bb76c
#
_cell.length_a   1.000
_cell.length_b   1.000
_cell.length_c   1.000
_cell.angle_alpha   90.00
_cell.angle_beta   90.00
_cell.angle_gamma   90.00
#
_symmetry.space_group_name_H-M   'P 1'
#
loop_
_entity.id
_entity.type
_entity.pdbx_description
1 polymer ?
#
loop_
_entity_poly.entity_id
_entity_poly.type
_entity_poly.pdbx_seq_one_letter_code
_entity_poly.pdbx_strand_id
1 'polypeptide(L)'
;MDKNSRNLFLFTALSTIWAVIFGLIGPFYVVHVERLSGGMEKLGIAFSIMIFFQSLASYVAGRSSDRLGRRPFLFLIAYVDAIIIFLYTVIKGTNELYILQGLFGISNGVSQTISTSLLGDITTRQKRGRAIGIFHAIVGIASSLGLVLSGYVAKLYGIKSVFYIASFVLFFSTILLLWIREDLVFDDEKGNKDHNNAHH
;
A
#
# COMPACT_ATOMS: atom_id res chain seq x y z
N MET A 1 -17.30 -20.62 -7.19
CA MET A 1 -16.12 -19.79 -7.47
C MET A 1 -14.94 -20.55 -6.90
N ASP A 2 -13.94 -20.82 -7.69
CA ASP A 2 -12.71 -21.47 -7.24
C ASP A 2 -12.01 -20.64 -6.15
N LYS A 3 -11.31 -21.28 -5.20
CA LYS A 3 -10.66 -20.65 -4.05
C LYS A 3 -9.72 -19.52 -4.49
N ASN A 4 -8.93 -19.75 -5.52
CA ASN A 4 -8.02 -18.75 -6.07
C ASN A 4 -8.75 -17.54 -6.66
N SER A 5 -9.89 -17.76 -7.34
CA SER A 5 -10.71 -16.67 -7.87
C SER A 5 -11.32 -15.81 -6.77
N ARG A 6 -11.70 -16.42 -5.63
CA ARG A 6 -12.23 -15.70 -4.46
C ARG A 6 -11.15 -14.85 -3.81
N ASN A 7 -9.96 -15.41 -3.62
CA ASN A 7 -8.83 -14.71 -3.02
C ASN A 7 -8.39 -13.52 -3.89
N LEU A 8 -8.34 -13.70 -5.21
CA LEU A 8 -8.04 -12.63 -6.15
C LEU A 8 -9.10 -11.52 -6.09
N PHE A 9 -10.38 -11.87 -6.04
CA PHE A 9 -11.46 -10.87 -5.92
C PHE A 9 -11.34 -10.05 -4.63
N LEU A 10 -11.14 -10.72 -3.49
CA LEU A 10 -11.00 -10.03 -2.19
C LEU A 10 -9.76 -9.15 -2.15
N PHE A 11 -8.62 -9.64 -2.62
CA PHE A 11 -7.40 -8.85 -2.69
C PHE A 11 -7.56 -7.64 -3.61
N THR A 12 -8.22 -7.81 -4.76
CA THR A 12 -8.51 -6.72 -5.69
C THR A 12 -9.44 -5.68 -5.04
N ALA A 13 -10.49 -6.11 -4.34
CA ALA A 13 -11.41 -5.20 -3.66
C ALA A 13 -10.70 -4.35 -2.59
N LEU A 14 -9.85 -4.97 -1.77
CA LEU A 14 -9.02 -4.26 -0.79
C LEU A 14 -8.06 -3.28 -1.44
N SER A 15 -7.32 -3.74 -2.44
CA SER A 15 -6.38 -2.90 -3.19
C SER A 15 -7.09 -1.73 -3.87
N THR A 16 -8.35 -1.91 -4.28
CA THR A 16 -9.18 -0.86 -4.86
C THR A 16 -9.48 0.24 -3.85
N ILE A 17 -9.85 -0.11 -2.61
CA ILE A 17 -10.07 0.88 -1.54
C ILE A 17 -8.79 1.67 -1.28
N TRP A 18 -7.66 0.98 -1.14
CA TRP A 18 -6.37 1.65 -0.93
C TRP A 18 -5.95 2.50 -2.13
N ALA A 19 -6.24 2.05 -3.35
CA ALA A 19 -5.95 2.83 -4.55
C ALA A 19 -6.72 4.16 -4.60
N VAL A 20 -7.97 4.18 -4.17
CA VAL A 20 -8.74 5.44 -4.02
C VAL A 20 -8.06 6.35 -3.01
N ILE A 21 -7.63 5.84 -1.85
CA ILE A 21 -6.98 6.61 -0.79
C ILE A 21 -5.64 7.17 -1.27
N PHE A 22 -4.80 6.36 -1.90
CA PHE A 22 -3.52 6.82 -2.46
C PHE A 22 -3.72 7.75 -3.66
N GLY A 23 -4.79 7.54 -4.46
CA GLY A 23 -5.21 8.48 -5.49
C GLY A 23 -5.60 9.84 -4.93
N LEU A 24 -6.27 9.89 -3.78
CA LEU A 24 -6.58 11.15 -3.08
C LEU A 24 -5.31 11.95 -2.77
N ILE A 25 -4.24 11.32 -2.32
CA ILE A 25 -2.97 11.99 -2.01
C ILE A 25 -2.25 12.39 -3.31
N GLY A 26 -2.08 11.48 -4.25
CA GLY A 26 -1.54 11.64 -5.59
C GLY A 26 -0.52 12.77 -5.77
N PRO A 27 -0.71 13.65 -6.76
CA PRO A 27 0.20 14.76 -7.02
C PRO A 27 0.20 15.82 -5.93
N PHE A 28 -0.84 15.91 -5.08
CA PHE A 28 -0.85 16.83 -3.94
C PHE A 28 0.21 16.49 -2.90
N TYR A 29 0.63 15.23 -2.82
CA TYR A 29 1.77 14.81 -2.03
C TYR A 29 3.06 15.52 -2.48
N VAL A 30 3.35 15.52 -3.77
CA VAL A 30 4.55 16.19 -4.31
C VAL A 30 4.52 17.69 -4.00
N VAL A 31 3.38 18.35 -4.24
CA VAL A 31 3.19 19.79 -3.94
C VAL A 31 3.35 20.07 -2.44
N HIS A 32 2.86 19.17 -1.59
CA HIS A 32 2.98 19.34 -0.13
C HIS A 32 4.42 19.15 0.35
N VAL A 33 5.11 18.13 -0.15
CA VAL A 33 6.52 17.87 0.14
C VAL A 33 7.40 19.02 -0.36
N GLU A 34 7.13 19.55 -1.55
CA GLU A 34 7.85 20.72 -2.08
C GLU A 34 7.74 21.94 -1.16
N ARG A 35 6.52 22.23 -0.68
CA ARG A 35 6.29 23.31 0.28
C ARG A 35 7.02 23.14 1.61
N LEU A 36 7.11 21.90 2.09
CA LEU A 36 7.81 21.55 3.33
C LEU A 36 9.33 21.58 3.16
N SER A 37 9.82 21.17 2.02
CA SER A 37 11.27 21.14 1.74
C SER A 37 11.87 22.53 1.56
N GLY A 38 11.09 23.47 1.04
CA GLY A 38 11.53 24.85 0.82
C GLY A 38 12.48 25.02 -0.37
N GLY A 39 12.40 24.15 -1.37
CA GLY A 39 13.13 24.27 -2.62
C GLY A 39 13.31 22.97 -3.39
N MET A 40 13.54 23.07 -4.69
CA MET A 40 13.62 21.92 -5.61
C MET A 40 14.81 20.99 -5.28
N GLU A 41 15.94 21.52 -4.86
CA GLU A 41 17.12 20.74 -4.46
C GLU A 41 16.77 19.83 -3.25
N LYS A 42 16.17 20.41 -2.21
CA LYS A 42 15.76 19.68 -1.02
C LYS A 42 14.63 18.69 -1.31
N LEU A 43 13.77 19.02 -2.26
CA LEU A 43 12.75 18.09 -2.79
C LEU A 43 13.42 16.85 -3.40
N GLY A 44 14.45 17.06 -4.23
CA GLY A 44 15.23 15.97 -4.83
C GLY A 44 15.87 15.07 -3.77
N ILE A 45 16.45 15.65 -2.72
CA ILE A 45 17.02 14.92 -1.58
C ILE A 45 15.92 14.12 -0.85
N ALA A 46 14.77 14.72 -0.59
CA ALA A 46 13.65 14.07 0.09
C ALA A 46 13.18 12.81 -0.65
N PHE A 47 12.99 12.92 -1.96
CA PHE A 47 12.61 11.76 -2.79
C PHE A 47 13.73 10.73 -2.93
N SER A 48 14.99 11.16 -2.98
CA SER A 48 16.13 10.23 -3.00
C SER A 48 16.19 9.38 -1.73
N ILE A 49 15.98 9.99 -0.57
CA ILE A 49 15.87 9.29 0.72
C ILE A 49 14.74 8.26 0.66
N MET A 50 13.56 8.66 0.21
CA MET A 50 12.41 7.76 0.09
C MET A 50 12.73 6.54 -0.79
N ILE A 51 13.26 6.76 -2.00
CA ILE A 51 13.57 5.69 -2.96
C ILE A 51 14.68 4.77 -2.44
N PHE A 52 15.70 5.34 -1.78
CA PHE A 52 16.78 4.56 -1.18
C PHE A 52 16.25 3.59 -0.13
N PHE A 53 15.48 4.08 0.84
CA PHE A 53 14.90 3.24 1.89
C PHE A 53 13.85 2.27 1.35
N GLN A 54 13.08 2.65 0.33
CA GLN A 54 12.15 1.77 -0.38
C GLN A 54 12.89 0.57 -1.00
N SER A 55 14.00 0.82 -1.69
CA SER A 55 14.79 -0.23 -2.34
C SER A 55 15.38 -1.20 -1.31
N LEU A 56 15.91 -0.67 -0.21
CA LEU A 56 16.48 -1.47 0.87
C LEU A 56 15.42 -2.31 1.57
N ALA A 57 14.26 -1.72 1.87
CA ALA A 57 13.15 -2.39 2.51
C ALA A 57 12.53 -3.47 1.61
N SER A 58 12.45 -3.25 0.30
CA SER A 58 11.99 -4.25 -0.68
C SER A 58 12.84 -5.50 -0.66
N TYR A 59 14.16 -5.34 -0.59
CA TYR A 59 15.08 -6.47 -0.50
C TYR A 59 14.88 -7.30 0.78
N VAL A 60 14.76 -6.63 1.92
CA VAL A 60 14.55 -7.29 3.22
C VAL A 60 13.16 -7.94 3.29
N ALA A 61 12.13 -7.25 2.81
CA ALA A 61 10.75 -7.72 2.83
C ALA A 61 10.57 -9.00 1.98
N GLY A 62 11.17 -9.07 0.80
CA GLY A 62 11.11 -10.26 -0.04
C GLY A 62 11.60 -11.49 0.70
N ARG A 63 12.74 -11.39 1.40
CA ARG A 63 13.31 -12.51 2.16
C ARG A 63 12.54 -12.86 3.44
N SER A 64 11.97 -11.86 4.10
CA SER A 64 11.31 -12.05 5.40
C SER A 64 9.87 -12.55 5.26
N SER A 65 9.16 -12.07 4.23
CA SER A 65 7.76 -12.44 3.99
C SER A 65 7.56 -13.91 3.64
N ASP A 66 8.57 -14.55 3.02
CA ASP A 66 8.53 -15.98 2.71
C ASP A 66 8.57 -16.86 3.96
N ARG A 67 9.03 -16.33 5.11
CA ARG A 67 9.16 -17.07 6.37
C ARG A 67 8.04 -16.81 7.36
N LEU A 68 7.56 -15.57 7.43
CA LEU A 68 6.64 -15.09 8.47
C LEU A 68 5.18 -15.01 7.99
N GLY A 69 4.94 -15.29 6.69
CA GLY A 69 3.65 -15.04 6.06
C GLY A 69 3.47 -13.56 5.67
N ARG A 70 2.60 -13.31 4.70
CA ARG A 70 2.48 -11.97 4.06
C ARG A 70 1.44 -11.08 4.70
N ARG A 71 0.44 -11.68 5.33
CA ARG A 71 -0.74 -11.00 5.87
C ARG A 71 -0.43 -10.01 7.00
N PRO A 72 0.30 -10.38 8.07
CA PRO A 72 0.57 -9.46 9.18
C PRO A 72 1.33 -8.21 8.73
N PHE A 73 2.18 -8.35 7.71
CA PHE A 73 2.90 -7.20 7.15
C PHE A 73 1.97 -6.20 6.46
N LEU A 74 0.98 -6.67 5.67
CA LEU A 74 0.04 -5.78 4.99
C LEU A 74 -0.79 -4.97 5.98
N PHE A 75 -1.24 -5.59 7.08
CA PHE A 75 -1.98 -4.89 8.13
C PHE A 75 -1.10 -3.87 8.85
N LEU A 76 0.08 -4.29 9.28
CA LEU A 76 1.01 -3.40 9.99
C LEU A 76 1.35 -2.18 9.15
N ILE A 77 1.64 -2.38 7.86
CA ILE A 77 2.00 -1.31 6.93
C ILE A 77 0.84 -0.34 6.71
N ALA A 78 -0.40 -0.82 6.58
CA ALA A 78 -1.54 0.06 6.40
C ALA A 78 -1.75 0.99 7.61
N TYR A 79 -1.51 0.53 8.83
CA TYR A 79 -1.49 1.38 10.03
C TYR A 79 -0.34 2.37 10.03
N VAL A 80 0.86 1.91 9.68
CA VAL A 80 2.05 2.75 9.59
C VAL A 80 1.84 3.83 8.54
N ASP A 81 1.29 3.51 7.38
CA ASP A 81 0.98 4.48 6.33
C ASP A 81 -0.05 5.51 6.79
N ALA A 82 -1.10 5.09 7.52
CA ALA A 82 -2.08 6.03 8.06
C ALA A 82 -1.43 7.04 9.01
N ILE A 83 -0.51 6.59 9.87
CA ILE A 83 0.23 7.47 10.79
C ILE A 83 1.17 8.39 10.00
N ILE A 84 1.92 7.87 9.05
CA ILE A 84 2.86 8.64 8.22
C ILE A 84 2.11 9.73 7.45
N ILE A 85 0.97 9.39 6.82
CA ILE A 85 0.15 10.34 6.07
C ILE A 85 -0.37 11.44 6.99
N PHE A 86 -0.79 11.10 8.20
CA PHE A 86 -1.17 12.09 9.21
C PHE A 86 0.00 13.00 9.60
N LEU A 87 1.18 12.44 9.85
CA LEU A 87 2.36 13.19 10.26
C LEU A 87 2.80 14.22 9.21
N TYR A 88 2.59 13.99 7.91
CA TYR A 88 2.84 15.00 6.88
C TYR A 88 2.07 16.32 7.11
N THR A 89 0.94 16.28 7.81
CA THR A 89 0.16 17.49 8.11
C THR A 89 0.70 18.30 9.28
N VAL A 90 1.46 17.66 10.17
CA VAL A 90 1.93 18.23 11.45
C VAL A 90 3.37 18.74 11.37
N ILE A 91 4.23 18.04 10.61
CA ILE A 91 5.64 18.43 10.46
C ILE A 91 5.79 19.81 9.84
N LYS A 92 6.85 20.53 10.24
CA LYS A 92 7.14 21.89 9.78
C LYS A 92 8.56 22.07 9.24
N GLY A 93 9.46 21.16 9.60
CA GLY A 93 10.89 21.26 9.30
C GLY A 93 11.35 20.29 8.21
N THR A 94 12.41 20.68 7.49
CA THR A 94 13.01 19.83 6.44
C THR A 94 13.62 18.53 7.03
N ASN A 95 14.19 18.60 8.25
CA ASN A 95 14.76 17.40 8.89
C ASN A 95 13.69 16.38 9.27
N GLU A 96 12.55 16.84 9.80
CA GLU A 96 11.39 15.99 10.08
C GLU A 96 10.84 15.35 8.79
N LEU A 97 10.82 16.13 7.71
CA LEU A 97 10.44 15.65 6.40
C LEU A 97 11.35 14.50 5.92
N TYR A 98 12.67 14.63 6.05
CA TYR A 98 13.62 13.60 5.62
C TYR A 98 13.45 12.29 6.40
N ILE A 99 13.21 12.37 7.71
CA ILE A 99 12.90 11.19 8.53
C ILE A 99 11.61 10.53 8.05
N LEU A 100 10.58 11.34 7.81
CA LEU A 100 9.28 10.84 7.38
C LEU A 100 9.33 10.21 5.97
N GLN A 101 10.15 10.78 5.07
CA GLN A 101 10.42 10.21 3.75
C GLN A 101 11.11 8.85 3.84
N GLY A 102 12.06 8.68 4.76
CA GLY A 102 12.70 7.40 5.01
C GLY A 102 11.70 6.34 5.48
N LEU A 103 10.84 6.69 6.45
CA LEU A 103 9.80 5.80 6.97
C LEU A 103 8.77 5.45 5.89
N PHE A 104 8.34 6.43 5.11
CA PHE A 104 7.40 6.20 4.01
C PHE A 104 8.03 5.33 2.91
N GLY A 105 9.31 5.52 2.62
CA GLY A 105 10.06 4.65 1.72
C GLY A 105 10.07 3.19 2.19
N ILE A 106 10.38 2.96 3.48
CA ILE A 106 10.35 1.61 4.06
C ILE A 106 8.95 0.98 3.88
N SER A 107 7.91 1.71 4.26
CA SER A 107 6.53 1.23 4.14
C SER A 107 6.16 0.88 2.69
N ASN A 108 6.46 1.75 1.74
CA ASN A 108 6.23 1.51 0.32
C ASN A 108 6.98 0.28 -0.20
N GLY A 109 8.25 0.11 0.16
CA GLY A 109 9.07 -1.01 -0.26
C GLY A 109 8.51 -2.35 0.20
N VAL A 110 8.11 -2.44 1.47
CA VAL A 110 7.48 -3.63 2.04
C VAL A 110 6.12 -3.90 1.39
N SER A 111 5.26 -2.88 1.30
CA SER A 111 3.91 -2.99 0.71
C SER A 111 3.95 -3.48 -0.74
N GLN A 112 4.80 -2.87 -1.56
CA GLN A 112 4.92 -3.20 -2.97
C GLN A 112 5.44 -4.63 -3.18
N THR A 113 6.45 -5.03 -2.43
CA THR A 113 7.05 -6.38 -2.53
C THR A 113 6.04 -7.46 -2.13
N ILE A 114 5.36 -7.27 -1.00
CA ILE A 114 4.38 -8.24 -0.49
C ILE A 114 3.16 -8.32 -1.41
N SER A 115 2.63 -7.19 -1.87
CA SER A 115 1.49 -7.15 -2.78
C SER A 115 1.79 -7.84 -4.11
N THR A 116 2.97 -7.60 -4.68
CA THR A 116 3.40 -8.23 -5.93
C THR A 116 3.56 -9.75 -5.76
N SER A 117 4.18 -10.18 -4.66
CA SER A 117 4.36 -11.60 -4.35
C SER A 117 3.01 -12.30 -4.13
N LEU A 118 2.11 -11.68 -3.35
CA LEU A 118 0.77 -12.22 -3.09
C LEU A 118 -0.03 -12.36 -4.39
N LEU A 119 -0.01 -11.33 -5.27
CA LEU A 119 -0.68 -11.38 -6.56
C LEU A 119 -0.13 -12.50 -7.44
N GLY A 120 1.18 -12.76 -7.38
CA GLY A 120 1.84 -13.89 -8.05
C GLY A 120 1.33 -15.24 -7.57
N ASP A 121 1.11 -15.43 -6.25
CA ASP A 121 0.71 -16.71 -5.65
C ASP A 121 -0.76 -17.04 -5.88
N ILE A 122 -1.64 -16.03 -5.80
CA ILE A 122 -3.09 -16.24 -6.00
C ILE A 122 -3.49 -16.36 -7.49
N THR A 123 -2.52 -16.25 -8.41
CA THR A 123 -2.76 -16.34 -9.85
C THR A 123 -2.10 -17.59 -10.46
N THR A 124 -2.85 -18.37 -11.26
CA THR A 124 -2.31 -19.52 -11.96
C THR A 124 -1.36 -19.08 -13.09
N ARG A 125 -0.30 -19.84 -13.33
CA ARG A 125 0.75 -19.51 -14.33
C ARG A 125 0.16 -19.20 -15.73
N GLN A 126 -0.86 -19.95 -16.14
CA GLN A 126 -1.49 -19.83 -17.48
C GLN A 126 -2.34 -18.57 -17.63
N LYS A 127 -2.97 -18.06 -16.55
CA LYS A 127 -3.86 -16.89 -16.57
C LYS A 127 -3.28 -15.68 -15.88
N ARG A 128 -2.03 -15.74 -15.39
CA ARG A 128 -1.38 -14.71 -14.57
C ARG A 128 -1.36 -13.34 -15.25
N GLY A 129 -0.93 -13.26 -16.49
CA GLY A 129 -0.88 -11.99 -17.23
C GLY A 129 -2.23 -11.31 -17.33
N ARG A 130 -3.30 -12.07 -17.66
CA ARG A 130 -4.66 -11.55 -17.74
C ARG A 130 -5.18 -11.08 -16.37
N ALA A 131 -4.94 -11.86 -15.32
CA ALA A 131 -5.38 -11.53 -13.97
C ALA A 131 -4.68 -10.26 -13.44
N ILE A 132 -3.37 -10.14 -13.65
CA ILE A 132 -2.58 -8.96 -13.30
C ILE A 132 -3.07 -7.73 -14.08
N GLY A 133 -3.34 -7.87 -15.39
CA GLY A 133 -3.87 -6.78 -16.21
C GLY A 133 -5.22 -6.27 -15.72
N ILE A 134 -6.15 -7.17 -15.39
CA ILE A 134 -7.45 -6.80 -14.84
C ILE A 134 -7.29 -6.12 -13.47
N PHE A 135 -6.44 -6.67 -12.60
CA PHE A 135 -6.13 -6.07 -11.30
C PHE A 135 -5.64 -4.63 -11.44
N HIS A 136 -4.62 -4.38 -12.26
CA HIS A 136 -4.08 -3.04 -12.46
C HIS A 136 -5.08 -2.09 -13.13
N ALA A 137 -5.94 -2.58 -14.02
CA ALA A 137 -6.99 -1.77 -14.62
C ALA A 137 -8.01 -1.29 -13.58
N ILE A 138 -8.49 -2.18 -12.72
CA ILE A 138 -9.45 -1.86 -11.65
C ILE A 138 -8.83 -0.87 -10.65
N VAL A 139 -7.64 -1.18 -10.16
CA VAL A 139 -6.90 -0.36 -9.20
C VAL A 139 -6.57 1.01 -9.78
N GLY A 140 -6.12 1.07 -11.04
CA GLY A 140 -5.81 2.32 -11.73
C GLY A 140 -7.03 3.22 -11.95
N ILE A 141 -8.17 2.66 -12.35
CA ILE A 141 -9.43 3.40 -12.49
C ILE A 141 -9.87 3.95 -11.13
N ALA A 142 -9.81 3.13 -10.08
CA ALA A 142 -10.16 3.55 -8.73
C ALA A 142 -9.25 4.68 -8.22
N SER A 143 -7.94 4.57 -8.46
CA SER A 143 -6.99 5.63 -8.13
C SER A 143 -7.27 6.93 -8.87
N SER A 144 -7.65 6.86 -10.16
CA SER A 144 -8.00 8.05 -10.94
C SER A 144 -9.24 8.77 -10.40
N LEU A 145 -10.23 8.03 -9.92
CA LEU A 145 -11.40 8.61 -9.25
C LEU A 145 -11.01 9.31 -7.94
N GLY A 146 -10.14 8.68 -7.14
CA GLY A 146 -9.57 9.29 -5.94
C GLY A 146 -8.87 10.61 -6.25
N LEU A 147 -8.09 10.65 -7.34
CA LEU A 147 -7.38 11.84 -7.77
C LEU A 147 -8.34 12.98 -8.19
N VAL A 148 -9.40 12.68 -8.90
CA VAL A 148 -10.42 13.69 -9.26
C VAL A 148 -11.07 14.28 -7.99
N LEU A 149 -11.46 13.40 -7.05
CA LEU A 149 -12.06 13.82 -5.78
C LEU A 149 -11.09 14.70 -4.97
N SER A 150 -9.80 14.36 -4.96
CA SER A 150 -8.79 15.13 -4.22
C SER A 150 -8.64 16.56 -4.72
N GLY A 151 -8.79 16.79 -6.04
CA GLY A 151 -8.80 18.13 -6.62
C GLY A 151 -9.91 19.02 -6.06
N TYR A 152 -11.11 18.49 -5.91
CA TYR A 152 -12.23 19.20 -5.30
C TYR A 152 -12.02 19.45 -3.81
N VAL A 153 -11.56 18.44 -3.07
CA VAL A 153 -11.24 18.57 -1.64
C VAL A 153 -10.16 19.61 -1.40
N ALA A 154 -9.07 19.55 -2.17
CA ALA A 154 -7.97 20.50 -2.05
C ALA A 154 -8.38 21.94 -2.38
N LYS A 155 -9.27 22.12 -3.36
CA LYS A 155 -9.85 23.43 -3.73
C LYS A 155 -10.72 24.01 -2.64
N LEU A 156 -11.58 23.20 -2.00
CA LEU A 156 -12.56 23.67 -1.03
C LEU A 156 -11.98 23.83 0.39
N TYR A 157 -11.10 22.90 0.79
CA TYR A 157 -10.63 22.77 2.18
C TYR A 157 -9.11 22.88 2.33
N GLY A 158 -8.39 23.02 1.21
CA GLY A 158 -6.91 23.10 1.20
C GLY A 158 -6.23 21.72 1.15
N ILE A 159 -4.93 21.73 0.81
CA ILE A 159 -4.14 20.50 0.57
C ILE A 159 -4.08 19.61 1.83
N LYS A 160 -3.92 20.18 3.02
CA LYS A 160 -3.82 19.39 4.26
C LYS A 160 -5.06 18.54 4.52
N SER A 161 -6.25 19.00 4.12
CA SER A 161 -7.49 18.24 4.30
C SER A 161 -7.51 16.93 3.52
N VAL A 162 -6.83 16.87 2.38
CA VAL A 162 -6.65 15.64 1.61
C VAL A 162 -5.91 14.59 2.43
N PHE A 163 -4.84 14.98 3.11
CA PHE A 163 -4.05 14.09 3.96
C PHE A 163 -4.83 13.65 5.21
N TYR A 164 -5.58 14.53 5.85
CA TYR A 164 -6.43 14.17 6.99
C TYR A 164 -7.48 13.14 6.59
N ILE A 165 -8.19 13.37 5.48
CA ILE A 165 -9.21 12.43 4.98
C ILE A 165 -8.55 11.09 4.62
N ALA A 166 -7.45 11.12 3.88
CA ALA A 166 -6.75 9.91 3.47
C ALA A 166 -6.26 9.09 4.67
N SER A 167 -5.63 9.74 5.66
CA SER A 167 -5.18 9.09 6.88
C SER A 167 -6.33 8.46 7.67
N PHE A 168 -7.42 9.22 7.85
CA PHE A 168 -8.60 8.75 8.58
C PHE A 168 -9.25 7.55 7.89
N VAL A 169 -9.50 7.65 6.58
CA VAL A 169 -10.11 6.56 5.80
C VAL A 169 -9.21 5.32 5.80
N LEU A 170 -7.89 5.50 5.66
CA LEU A 170 -6.94 4.39 5.69
C LEU A 170 -6.94 3.71 7.06
N PHE A 171 -6.93 4.46 8.15
CA PHE A 171 -6.96 3.92 9.50
C PHE A 171 -8.23 3.09 9.74
N PHE A 172 -9.40 3.63 9.42
CA PHE A 172 -10.66 2.92 9.63
C PHE A 172 -10.85 1.75 8.66
N SER A 173 -10.44 1.86 7.41
CA SER A 173 -10.49 0.75 6.46
C SER A 173 -9.66 -0.43 6.93
N THR A 174 -8.52 -0.16 7.57
CA THR A 174 -7.66 -1.20 8.13
C THR A 174 -8.30 -1.91 9.33
N ILE A 175 -9.02 -1.18 10.20
CA ILE A 175 -9.80 -1.78 11.31
C ILE A 175 -10.92 -2.69 10.76
N LEU A 176 -11.64 -2.23 9.72
CA LEU A 176 -12.68 -3.04 9.08
C LEU A 176 -12.12 -4.36 8.52
N LEU A 177 -10.87 -4.33 8.03
CA LEU A 177 -10.17 -5.50 7.53
C LEU A 177 -9.85 -6.53 8.61
N LEU A 178 -9.57 -6.09 9.84
CA LEU A 178 -9.37 -7.00 10.98
C LEU A 178 -10.66 -7.75 11.34
N TRP A 179 -11.82 -7.16 11.04
CA TRP A 179 -13.14 -7.77 11.25
C TRP A 179 -13.55 -8.76 10.17
N ILE A 180 -12.97 -8.68 8.98
CA ILE A 180 -13.18 -9.67 7.92
C ILE A 180 -12.40 -10.94 8.29
N ARG A 181 -13.15 -11.98 8.65
CA ARG A 181 -12.69 -13.26 9.20
C ARG A 181 -11.51 -13.86 8.42
N GLU A 182 -10.61 -14.46 9.16
CA GLU A 182 -9.38 -15.12 8.70
C GLU A 182 -9.57 -16.19 7.61
N ASP A 183 -10.76 -16.78 7.53
CA ASP A 183 -11.08 -17.92 6.67
C ASP A 183 -11.10 -17.60 5.17
N LEU A 184 -11.05 -16.31 4.80
CA LEU A 184 -11.38 -15.93 3.43
C LEU A 184 -10.19 -15.76 2.48
N VAL A 185 -8.96 -15.54 2.96
CA VAL A 185 -7.85 -15.15 2.07
C VAL A 185 -6.63 -16.06 2.12
N PHE A 186 -6.32 -16.75 3.23
CA PHE A 186 -4.98 -17.30 3.48
C PHE A 186 -4.89 -18.74 4.00
N ASP A 187 -5.91 -19.57 3.83
CA ASP A 187 -5.97 -20.93 4.39
C ASP A 187 -5.13 -22.00 3.63
N ASP A 188 -4.26 -21.58 2.70
CA ASP A 188 -3.54 -22.51 1.81
C ASP A 188 -2.21 -23.06 2.36
N GLU A 189 -1.66 -22.53 3.45
CA GLU A 189 -0.39 -23.06 3.95
C GLU A 189 -0.53 -24.37 4.75
N LYS A 190 -1.69 -24.62 5.34
CA LYS A 190 -1.92 -25.87 6.09
C LYS A 190 -2.22 -27.07 5.19
N GLY A 191 -2.99 -26.87 4.11
CA GLY A 191 -3.37 -27.96 3.21
C GLY A 191 -2.24 -28.57 2.40
N ASN A 192 -1.16 -27.81 2.15
CA ASN A 192 -0.01 -28.30 1.36
C ASN A 192 1.03 -29.07 2.20
N LYS A 193 1.06 -28.86 3.54
CA LYS A 193 1.93 -29.63 4.42
C LYS A 193 1.41 -31.04 4.70
N ASP A 194 0.09 -31.20 4.72
CA ASP A 194 -0.53 -32.51 4.98
C ASP A 194 -0.48 -33.42 3.76
N HIS A 195 -0.50 -32.86 2.54
CA HIS A 195 -0.35 -33.67 1.30
C HIS A 195 1.08 -34.16 1.06
N ASN A 196 2.09 -33.43 1.50
CA ASN A 196 3.49 -33.88 1.35
C ASN A 196 3.92 -34.91 2.41
N ASN A 197 3.24 -34.96 3.56
CA ASN A 197 3.53 -35.96 4.60
C ASN A 197 2.79 -37.29 4.40
N ALA A 198 1.88 -37.38 3.42
CA ALA A 198 1.13 -38.62 3.14
C ALA A 198 1.78 -39.51 2.06
N HIS A 199 2.91 -39.07 1.51
CA HIS A 199 3.66 -39.81 0.46
C HIS A 199 5.10 -40.19 0.85
N HIS A 200 5.40 -40.24 2.16
CA HIS A 200 6.63 -40.85 2.69
C HIS A 200 6.33 -42.00 3.62
#